data_01910253ba480a654ea017246af7da67
#
_entry.id   01910253ba480a654ea017246af7da67
#
_cell.length_a   1.000
_cell.length_b   1.000
_cell.length_c   1.000
_cell.angle_alpha   90.00
_cell.angle_beta   90.00
_cell.angle_gamma   90.00
#
_symmetry.space_group_name_H-M   'P 1'
#
loop_
_entity.id
_entity.type
_entity.pdbx_description
1 polymer ?
#
loop_
_entity_poly.entity_id
_entity_poly.type
_entity_poly.pdbx_seq_one_letter_code
_entity_poly.pdbx_strand_id
1 'polypeptide(L)'
;LLAIGQKALSDREKALLKKEEELAAREEEIRQAEDGMAESVQSFGDMIQSLSDDQLQDLKRVSAIYSKMDPGEAADILASMYDLMEISSVLYYMQPAASALVLEQMEAAIAADITEIMLS
;
A
#
# COMPACT_ATOMS: atom_id res chain seq x y z
N LEU A 1 23.26 14.46 47.55
CA LEU A 1 22.74 13.12 47.26
C LEU A 1 21.28 13.17 46.85
N LEU A 2 20.41 13.85 47.62
CA LEU A 2 18.99 13.99 47.30
C LEU A 2 18.80 14.80 46.01
N ALA A 3 19.58 15.84 45.81
CA ALA A 3 19.48 16.69 44.63
C ALA A 3 19.87 15.91 43.34
N ILE A 4 20.85 15.03 43.41
CA ILE A 4 21.28 14.18 42.30
C ILE A 4 20.19 13.14 41.98
N GLY A 5 19.61 12.54 43.03
CA GLY A 5 18.50 11.58 42.85
C GLY A 5 17.26 12.23 42.25
N GLN A 6 16.90 13.43 42.69
CA GLN A 6 15.77 14.18 42.17
C GLN A 6 15.98 14.57 40.70
N LYS A 7 17.19 14.97 40.33
CA LYS A 7 17.53 15.30 38.96
C LYS A 7 17.44 14.07 38.06
N ALA A 8 17.96 12.92 38.53
CA ALA A 8 17.87 11.67 37.77
C ALA A 8 16.44 11.23 37.53
N LEU A 9 15.57 11.36 38.55
CA LEU A 9 14.14 11.06 38.42
C LEU A 9 13.44 12.02 37.45
N SER A 10 13.75 13.32 37.53
CA SER A 10 13.18 14.31 36.60
C SER A 10 13.63 14.06 35.17
N ASP A 11 14.89 13.68 34.96
CA ASP A 11 15.39 13.33 33.62
C ASP A 11 14.70 12.07 33.06
N ARG A 12 14.42 11.08 33.92
CA ARG A 12 13.66 9.89 33.56
C ARG A 12 12.23 10.21 33.18
N GLU A 13 11.57 11.08 33.97
CA GLU A 13 10.21 11.51 33.68
C GLU A 13 10.12 12.21 32.34
N LYS A 14 11.06 13.10 32.02
CA LYS A 14 11.13 13.79 30.73
C LYS A 14 11.36 12.81 29.58
N ALA A 15 12.24 11.82 29.77
CA ALA A 15 12.48 10.79 28.76
C ALA A 15 11.26 9.94 28.50
N LEU A 16 10.50 9.58 29.55
CA LEU A 16 9.27 8.81 29.43
C LEU A 16 8.18 9.61 28.72
N LEU A 17 8.00 10.87 29.06
CA LEU A 17 7.03 11.75 28.39
C LEU A 17 7.35 11.89 26.91
N LYS A 18 8.63 12.04 26.57
CA LYS A 18 9.05 12.10 25.17
C LYS A 18 8.74 10.83 24.43
N LYS A 19 8.97 9.66 25.05
CA LYS A 19 8.63 8.36 24.47
C LYS A 19 7.13 8.19 24.28
N GLU A 20 6.33 8.62 25.24
CA GLU A 20 4.87 8.59 25.14
C GLU A 20 4.37 9.44 23.98
N GLU A 21 4.96 10.63 23.78
CA GLU A 21 4.64 11.50 22.65
C GLU A 21 5.01 10.85 21.31
N GLU A 22 6.19 10.23 21.24
CA GLU A 22 6.65 9.52 20.04
C GLU A 22 5.75 8.33 19.71
N LEU A 23 5.33 7.56 20.72
CA LEU A 23 4.43 6.42 20.54
C LEU A 23 3.05 6.89 20.09
N ALA A 24 2.51 7.95 20.67
CA ALA A 24 1.22 8.51 20.26
C ALA A 24 1.26 9.00 18.83
N ALA A 25 2.35 9.63 18.39
CA ALA A 25 2.54 10.06 17.01
C ALA A 25 2.58 8.87 16.05
N ARG A 26 3.27 7.78 16.43
CA ARG A 26 3.31 6.55 15.63
C ARG A 26 1.95 5.88 15.52
N GLU A 27 1.21 5.81 16.63
CA GLU A 27 -0.15 5.24 16.64
C GLU A 27 -1.07 6.02 15.71
N GLU A 28 -0.96 7.35 15.70
CA GLU A 28 -1.73 8.19 14.80
C GLU A 28 -1.35 7.98 13.33
N GLU A 29 -0.06 7.85 13.03
CA GLU A 29 0.42 7.54 11.68
C GLU A 29 -0.11 6.20 11.19
N ILE A 30 -0.08 5.17 12.03
CA ILE A 30 -0.60 3.85 11.71
C ILE A 30 -2.10 3.91 11.45
N ARG A 31 -2.85 4.60 12.29
CA ARG A 31 -4.29 4.76 12.13
C ARG A 31 -4.63 5.46 10.83
N GLN A 32 -3.92 6.54 10.49
CA GLN A 32 -4.10 7.26 9.23
C GLN A 32 -3.78 6.36 8.03
N ALA A 33 -2.73 5.55 8.11
CA ALA A 33 -2.37 4.62 7.06
C ALA A 33 -3.44 3.52 6.89
N GLU A 34 -3.97 2.98 7.99
CA GLU A 34 -5.06 2.01 7.97
C GLU A 34 -6.34 2.59 7.38
N ASP A 35 -6.71 3.80 7.78
CA ASP A 35 -7.87 4.50 7.25
C ASP A 35 -7.71 4.80 5.75
N GLY A 36 -6.52 5.22 5.32
CA GLY A 36 -6.20 5.45 3.93
C GLY A 36 -6.28 4.17 3.11
N MET A 37 -5.81 3.06 3.66
CA MET A 37 -5.91 1.75 2.99
C MET A 37 -7.36 1.29 2.89
N ALA A 38 -8.16 1.47 3.94
CA ALA A 38 -9.58 1.13 3.92
C ALA A 38 -10.33 1.94 2.85
N GLU A 39 -10.02 3.23 2.70
CA GLU A 39 -10.56 4.07 1.63
C GLU A 39 -10.13 3.56 0.25
N SER A 40 -8.88 3.16 0.10
CA SER A 40 -8.37 2.62 -1.17
C SER A 40 -9.06 1.32 -1.56
N VAL A 41 -9.26 0.42 -0.61
CA VAL A 41 -10.00 -0.84 -0.82
C VAL A 41 -11.43 -0.55 -1.26
N GLN A 42 -12.11 0.36 -0.58
CA GLN A 42 -13.49 0.75 -0.92
C GLN A 42 -13.56 1.39 -2.31
N SER A 43 -12.65 2.32 -2.59
CA SER A 43 -12.59 2.99 -3.89
C SER A 43 -12.32 2.02 -5.04
N PHE A 44 -11.46 1.05 -4.82
CA PHE A 44 -11.18 0.02 -5.81
C PHE A 44 -12.42 -0.83 -6.11
N GLY A 45 -13.12 -1.29 -5.07
CA GLY A 45 -14.36 -2.03 -5.23
C GLY A 45 -15.42 -1.25 -5.99
N ASP A 46 -15.60 0.02 -5.64
CA ASP A 46 -16.55 0.92 -6.33
C ASP A 46 -16.16 1.12 -7.79
N MET A 47 -14.87 1.32 -8.06
CA MET A 47 -14.37 1.48 -9.42
C MET A 47 -14.65 0.26 -10.27
N ILE A 48 -14.34 -0.93 -9.75
CA ILE A 48 -14.57 -2.19 -10.47
C ILE A 48 -16.06 -2.38 -10.78
N GLN A 49 -16.93 -2.07 -9.83
CA GLN A 49 -18.38 -2.20 -10.03
C GLN A 49 -18.95 -1.16 -10.99
N SER A 50 -18.32 -0.02 -11.13
CA SER A 50 -18.79 1.08 -11.98
C SER A 50 -18.27 1.04 -13.41
N LEU A 51 -17.38 0.10 -13.76
CA LEU A 51 -16.85 -0.01 -15.10
C LEU A 51 -17.95 -0.32 -16.10
N SER A 52 -17.98 0.45 -17.19
CA SER A 52 -18.81 0.09 -18.35
C SER A 52 -18.23 -1.13 -19.06
N ASP A 53 -19.04 -1.78 -19.92
CA ASP A 53 -18.58 -2.93 -20.70
C ASP A 53 -17.37 -2.58 -21.56
N ASP A 54 -17.36 -1.41 -22.19
CA ASP A 54 -16.24 -0.95 -23.02
C ASP A 54 -14.98 -0.71 -22.19
N GLN A 55 -15.13 -0.07 -21.03
CA GLN A 55 -14.01 0.16 -20.11
C GLN A 55 -13.42 -1.16 -19.61
N LEU A 56 -14.28 -2.10 -19.27
CA LEU A 56 -13.86 -3.43 -18.82
C LEU A 56 -13.10 -4.17 -19.92
N GLN A 57 -13.58 -4.13 -21.17
CA GLN A 57 -12.88 -4.74 -22.29
C GLN A 57 -11.52 -4.13 -22.54
N ASP A 58 -11.41 -2.80 -22.47
CA ASP A 58 -10.13 -2.10 -22.61
C ASP A 58 -9.15 -2.50 -21.50
N LEU A 59 -9.64 -2.57 -20.28
CA LEU A 59 -8.83 -2.98 -19.13
C LEU A 59 -8.35 -4.43 -19.29
N LYS A 60 -9.21 -5.33 -19.70
CA LYS A 60 -8.85 -6.73 -19.96
C LYS A 60 -7.82 -6.85 -21.09
N ARG A 61 -7.93 -6.01 -22.11
CA ARG A 61 -6.96 -5.98 -23.23
C ARG A 61 -5.58 -5.55 -22.72
N VAL A 62 -5.51 -4.47 -21.97
CA VAL A 62 -4.27 -3.98 -21.39
C VAL A 62 -3.67 -5.02 -20.46
N SER A 63 -4.49 -5.63 -19.60
CA SER A 63 -4.04 -6.67 -18.68
C SER A 63 -3.50 -7.91 -19.42
N ALA A 64 -4.09 -8.26 -20.55
CA ALA A 64 -3.60 -9.35 -21.39
C ALA A 64 -2.23 -9.02 -22.01
N ILE A 65 -2.02 -7.78 -22.42
CA ILE A 65 -0.72 -7.31 -22.92
C ILE A 65 0.34 -7.46 -21.83
N TYR A 66 0.08 -6.96 -20.62
CA TYR A 66 1.01 -7.08 -19.51
C TYR A 66 1.27 -8.53 -19.10
N SER A 67 0.25 -9.40 -19.22
CA SER A 67 0.41 -10.82 -18.91
C SER A 67 1.41 -11.54 -19.82
N LYS A 68 1.65 -11.01 -21.02
CA LYS A 68 2.58 -11.58 -22.01
C LYS A 68 3.95 -10.92 -22.00
N MET A 69 4.11 -9.81 -21.28
CA MET A 69 5.38 -9.11 -21.18
C MET A 69 6.34 -9.85 -20.23
N ASP A 70 7.63 -9.53 -20.35
CA ASP A 70 8.60 -9.93 -19.34
C ASP A 70 8.18 -9.37 -17.97
N PRO A 71 8.09 -10.19 -16.92
CA PRO A 71 7.58 -9.74 -15.62
C PRO A 71 8.35 -8.58 -15.00
N GLY A 72 9.68 -8.55 -15.17
CA GLY A 72 10.51 -7.45 -14.67
C GLY A 72 10.23 -6.15 -15.38
N GLU A 73 10.07 -6.18 -16.69
CA GLU A 73 9.73 -4.99 -17.48
C GLU A 73 8.32 -4.51 -17.20
N ALA A 74 7.38 -5.42 -17.09
CA ALA A 74 6.00 -5.09 -16.72
C ALA A 74 5.93 -4.44 -15.33
N ALA A 75 6.66 -4.99 -14.36
CA ALA A 75 6.74 -4.42 -13.01
C ALA A 75 7.32 -3.01 -13.02
N ASP A 76 8.36 -2.75 -13.81
CA ASP A 76 8.98 -1.44 -13.92
C ASP A 76 8.02 -0.41 -14.51
N ILE A 77 7.29 -0.77 -15.55
CA ILE A 77 6.31 0.12 -16.17
C ILE A 77 5.16 0.41 -15.21
N LEU A 78 4.60 -0.62 -14.59
CA LEU A 78 3.50 -0.47 -13.64
C LEU A 78 3.93 0.35 -12.43
N ALA A 79 5.12 0.11 -11.90
CA ALA A 79 5.63 0.87 -10.75
C ALA A 79 5.86 2.36 -11.09
N SER A 80 6.00 2.72 -12.35
CA SER A 80 6.13 4.11 -12.79
C SER A 80 4.79 4.85 -12.84
N MET A 81 3.68 4.14 -12.76
CA MET A 81 2.35 4.76 -12.63
C MET A 81 2.18 5.34 -11.24
N TYR A 82 1.48 6.49 -11.15
CA TYR A 82 1.28 7.18 -9.89
C TYR A 82 0.05 6.70 -9.10
N ASP A 83 -0.88 6.04 -9.79
CA ASP A 83 -2.16 5.65 -9.20
C ASP A 83 -2.16 4.15 -8.89
N LEU A 84 -2.16 3.82 -7.59
CA LEU A 84 -2.25 2.44 -7.12
C LEU A 84 -3.54 1.75 -7.57
N MET A 85 -4.62 2.50 -7.78
CA MET A 85 -5.88 1.95 -8.28
C MET A 85 -5.73 1.41 -9.71
N GLU A 86 -5.03 2.18 -10.56
CA GLU A 86 -4.77 1.77 -11.94
C GLU A 86 -3.87 0.54 -11.99
N ILE A 87 -2.79 0.54 -11.21
CA ILE A 87 -1.88 -0.60 -11.10
C ILE A 87 -2.63 -1.84 -10.63
N SER A 88 -3.42 -1.70 -9.58
CA SER A 88 -4.21 -2.80 -9.01
C SER A 88 -5.23 -3.34 -10.02
N SER A 89 -5.88 -2.47 -10.79
CA SER A 89 -6.86 -2.89 -11.78
C SER A 89 -6.24 -3.71 -12.91
N VAL A 90 -5.05 -3.34 -13.38
CA VAL A 90 -4.33 -4.10 -14.39
C VAL A 90 -3.95 -5.48 -13.86
N LEU A 91 -3.38 -5.54 -12.66
CA LEU A 91 -3.00 -6.81 -12.03
C LEU A 91 -4.20 -7.70 -11.72
N TYR A 92 -5.32 -7.09 -11.35
CA TYR A 92 -6.55 -7.81 -11.03
C TYR A 92 -7.09 -8.61 -12.21
N TYR A 93 -6.98 -8.05 -13.42
CA TYR A 93 -7.47 -8.71 -14.64
C TYR A 93 -6.39 -9.48 -15.39
N MET A 94 -5.13 -9.46 -14.94
CA MET A 94 -4.08 -10.31 -15.50
C MET A 94 -4.32 -11.76 -15.11
N GLN A 95 -3.74 -12.67 -15.89
CA GLN A 95 -3.73 -14.08 -15.50
C GLN A 95 -2.98 -14.24 -14.17
N PRO A 96 -3.50 -15.04 -13.23
CA PRO A 96 -2.91 -15.14 -11.89
C PRO A 96 -1.40 -15.49 -11.88
N ALA A 97 -0.96 -16.39 -12.74
CA ALA A 97 0.44 -16.76 -12.82
C ALA A 97 1.32 -15.58 -13.26
N ALA A 98 0.86 -14.78 -14.23
CA ALA A 98 1.57 -13.61 -14.71
C ALA A 98 1.57 -12.49 -13.66
N SER A 99 0.45 -12.27 -13.01
CA SER A 99 0.31 -11.29 -11.93
C SER A 99 1.26 -11.61 -10.77
N ALA A 100 1.38 -12.88 -10.39
CA ALA A 100 2.29 -13.31 -9.34
C ALA A 100 3.75 -13.00 -9.70
N LEU A 101 4.17 -13.27 -10.92
CA LEU A 101 5.53 -12.98 -11.38
C LEU A 101 5.85 -11.49 -11.39
N VAL A 102 4.87 -10.66 -11.76
CA VAL A 102 5.02 -9.20 -11.73
C VAL A 102 5.14 -8.69 -10.30
N LEU A 103 4.28 -9.16 -9.40
CA LEU A 103 4.33 -8.79 -7.98
C LEU A 103 5.66 -9.16 -7.33
N GLU A 104 6.24 -10.31 -7.69
CA GLU A 104 7.56 -10.71 -7.19
C GLU A 104 8.67 -9.74 -7.57
N GLN A 105 8.53 -9.04 -8.69
CA GLN A 105 9.51 -8.07 -9.17
C GLN A 105 9.31 -6.67 -8.61
N MET A 106 8.22 -6.42 -7.90
CA MET A 106 7.93 -5.12 -7.28
C MET A 106 8.54 -5.02 -5.89
N GLU A 107 8.75 -3.78 -5.44
CA GLU A 107 9.11 -3.50 -4.05
C GLU A 107 8.04 -4.10 -3.12
N ALA A 108 8.47 -4.77 -2.06
CA ALA A 108 7.58 -5.52 -1.17
C ALA A 108 6.45 -4.67 -0.58
N ALA A 109 6.74 -3.42 -0.20
CA ALA A 109 5.74 -2.52 0.37
C ALA A 109 4.64 -2.19 -0.65
N ILE A 110 5.02 -1.93 -1.90
CA ILE A 110 4.08 -1.64 -2.99
C ILE A 110 3.25 -2.88 -3.32
N ALA A 111 3.90 -4.03 -3.43
CA ALA A 111 3.22 -5.31 -3.70
C ALA A 111 2.20 -5.65 -2.60
N ALA A 112 2.53 -5.38 -1.34
CA ALA A 112 1.63 -5.58 -0.21
C ALA A 112 0.40 -4.66 -0.30
N ASP A 113 0.59 -3.39 -0.59
CA ASP A 113 -0.50 -2.42 -0.75
C ASP A 113 -1.45 -2.81 -1.89
N ILE A 114 -0.88 -3.19 -3.02
CA ILE A 114 -1.65 -3.64 -4.19
C ILE A 114 -2.46 -4.89 -3.84
N THR A 115 -1.85 -5.84 -3.14
CA THR A 115 -2.52 -7.09 -2.74
C THR A 115 -3.70 -6.79 -1.82
N GLU A 116 -3.54 -5.92 -0.84
CA GLU A 116 -4.62 -5.51 0.05
C GLU A 116 -5.77 -4.85 -0.70
N ILE A 117 -5.45 -3.99 -1.66
CA ILE A 117 -6.46 -3.33 -2.51
C ILE A 117 -7.27 -4.35 -3.29
N MET A 118 -6.60 -5.37 -3.84
CA MET A 118 -7.27 -6.41 -4.64
C MET A 118 -8.08 -7.41 -3.82
N LEU A 119 -7.85 -7.52 -2.51
CA LEU A 119 -8.55 -8.45 -1.62
C LEU A 119 -9.93 -7.97 -1.16
N SER A 120 -10.39 -6.84 -1.61
CA SER A 120 -11.69 -6.25 -1.22
C SER A 120 -12.90 -7.12 -1.56
#